data_8007ff8132517e01f6f266e088b0a287
#
_entry.id   8007ff8132517e01f6f266e088b0a287
#
_cell.length_a   1.000
_cell.length_b   1.000
_cell.length_c   1.000
_cell.angle_alpha   90.00
_cell.angle_beta   90.00
_cell.angle_gamma   90.00
#
_symmetry.space_group_name_H-M   'P 1'
#
loop_
_entity.id
_entity.type
_entity.pdbx_description
1 polymer ?
#
loop_
_entity_poly.entity_id
_entity_poly.type
_entity_poly.pdbx_seq_one_letter_code
_entity_poly.pdbx_strand_id
1 'polypeptide(L)'
;MRKRLTKKLAIDLALMLGLGVAAWAGSPEPPKPSAVAPAARWTEAKANDWYSKQPWRVGSDYIPATAINELEMWQADTFDPKRIDLELGWAEGIGLNTMRVFLHDLPWQQDPEGFKKRIDVFLGIAAAHHIKPLLVLFDSCWDPNPRLGKQHEPTPGVHNSGWVQSPGAKALEDPAQYPRLEGYVKGVVGAFAKDDRILGWDLWNEPDNVNTGSYGKFEPPNKIALVLGLLPRVYQWAREAGATQPLTSGVWKGDWLSPEKLDPMQKIQIELSDVISFHNYDKGEEFEKRIVWLQQYHRPILCTEYMARGNGSTFQGSLPIAKKYKVAAINWGLVAGQTQTYLPWDSWEHPYTDREPAIWFHEIFRTDGRPYKEDEVDLIRSLTSR
;
A
#
# COMPACT_ATOMS: atom_id res chain seq x y z
N MET A 1 -69.28 36.63 1.27
CA MET A 1 -70.69 36.18 1.14
C MET A 1 -70.77 34.67 1.22
N ARG A 2 -71.53 34.20 2.21
CA ARG A 2 -72.30 32.96 2.32
C ARG A 2 -71.62 31.64 2.02
N LYS A 3 -71.33 30.78 3.07
CA LYS A 3 -72.26 29.83 3.76
C LYS A 3 -72.67 28.66 2.83
N ARG A 4 -72.57 27.35 3.11
CA ARG A 4 -72.91 26.50 4.27
C ARG A 4 -72.57 25.06 3.86
N LEU A 5 -72.05 24.21 4.72
CA LEU A 5 -72.69 23.14 5.52
C LEU A 5 -73.57 22.16 4.72
N THR A 6 -73.26 20.85 4.80
CA THR A 6 -73.86 19.88 5.77
C THR A 6 -73.46 18.43 5.41
N LYS A 7 -72.95 17.70 6.38
CA LYS A 7 -73.55 16.57 7.12
C LYS A 7 -73.53 15.18 6.44
N LYS A 8 -72.80 14.31 7.11
CA LYS A 8 -73.04 12.92 7.60
C LYS A 8 -73.90 11.97 6.71
N LEU A 9 -73.31 10.77 6.50
CA LEU A 9 -73.89 9.49 6.94
C LEU A 9 -72.85 8.40 7.12
N ALA A 10 -72.87 7.76 8.28
CA ALA A 10 -72.16 6.55 8.59
C ALA A 10 -72.97 5.33 8.11
N ILE A 11 -72.33 4.34 7.55
CA ILE A 11 -72.82 2.95 7.53
C ILE A 11 -71.61 2.03 7.75
N ASP A 12 -71.69 1.27 8.84
CA ASP A 12 -70.82 0.16 9.15
C ASP A 12 -71.02 -1.00 8.17
N LEU A 13 -69.91 -1.56 7.69
CA LEU A 13 -69.95 -2.98 7.24
C LEU A 13 -68.59 -3.59 7.57
N ALA A 14 -68.60 -4.44 8.59
CA ALA A 14 -67.52 -5.30 8.92
C ALA A 14 -67.40 -6.42 7.88
N LEU A 15 -66.27 -6.52 7.23
CA LEU A 15 -65.90 -7.76 6.53
C LEU A 15 -64.45 -8.13 6.93
N MET A 16 -64.34 -9.26 7.60
CA MET A 16 -63.09 -9.93 7.89
C MET A 16 -62.38 -10.30 6.57
N LEU A 17 -61.18 -9.81 6.37
CA LEU A 17 -60.23 -10.42 5.43
C LEU A 17 -58.86 -10.49 6.14
N GLY A 18 -58.47 -11.72 6.45
CA GLY A 18 -57.17 -12.02 7.02
C GLY A 18 -56.04 -11.59 6.07
N LEU A 19 -55.31 -10.60 6.47
CA LEU A 19 -54.05 -10.23 5.85
C LEU A 19 -52.96 -11.06 6.50
N GLY A 20 -52.49 -12.07 5.74
CA GLY A 20 -51.25 -12.77 6.05
C GLY A 20 -50.10 -11.76 6.10
N VAL A 21 -49.51 -11.62 7.28
CA VAL A 21 -48.24 -10.89 7.45
C VAL A 21 -47.21 -11.74 6.73
N ALA A 22 -46.82 -11.35 5.51
CA ALA A 22 -45.65 -11.83 4.88
C ALA A 22 -44.45 -11.35 5.74
N ALA A 23 -43.86 -12.28 6.48
CA ALA A 23 -42.60 -12.02 7.17
C ALA A 23 -41.59 -11.62 6.10
N TRP A 24 -41.20 -10.37 6.11
CA TRP A 24 -40.07 -9.88 5.33
C TRP A 24 -38.84 -10.60 5.88
N ALA A 25 -38.33 -11.59 5.14
CA ALA A 25 -37.07 -12.23 5.46
C ALA A 25 -36.01 -11.13 5.43
N GLY A 26 -35.54 -10.75 6.59
CA GLY A 26 -34.49 -9.76 6.75
C GLY A 26 -33.29 -10.16 5.89
N SER A 27 -32.71 -9.18 5.22
CA SER A 27 -31.41 -9.36 4.55
C SER A 27 -30.44 -10.02 5.52
N PRO A 28 -29.63 -10.99 5.07
CA PRO A 28 -28.69 -11.65 5.95
C PRO A 28 -27.81 -10.60 6.62
N GLU A 29 -27.79 -10.60 7.93
CA GLU A 29 -26.90 -9.78 8.75
C GLU A 29 -25.46 -10.07 8.26
N PRO A 30 -24.63 -9.02 8.00
CA PRO A 30 -23.26 -9.25 7.59
C PRO A 30 -22.59 -10.14 8.64
N PRO A 31 -21.78 -11.12 8.24
CA PRO A 31 -21.17 -12.07 9.16
C PRO A 31 -20.43 -11.27 10.24
N LYS A 32 -20.79 -11.46 11.49
CA LYS A 32 -20.05 -10.91 12.64
C LYS A 32 -18.59 -11.29 12.45
N PRO A 33 -17.65 -10.35 12.63
CA PRO A 33 -16.24 -10.67 12.54
C PRO A 33 -15.99 -11.84 13.49
N SER A 34 -15.61 -12.98 12.92
CA SER A 34 -15.17 -14.14 13.71
C SER A 34 -14.05 -13.63 14.60
N ALA A 35 -14.15 -13.83 15.90
CA ALA A 35 -13.08 -13.58 16.83
C ALA A 35 -11.97 -14.61 16.54
N VAL A 36 -11.21 -14.35 15.47
CA VAL A 36 -10.03 -15.12 15.13
C VAL A 36 -9.01 -14.78 16.20
N ALA A 37 -8.59 -15.80 16.97
CA ALA A 37 -7.44 -15.64 17.85
C ALA A 37 -6.28 -15.10 16.98
N PRO A 38 -5.68 -13.97 17.35
CA PRO A 38 -4.65 -13.35 16.49
C PRO A 38 -3.55 -14.38 16.28
N ALA A 39 -3.28 -14.71 15.00
CA ALA A 39 -2.12 -15.52 14.65
C ALA A 39 -0.91 -14.86 15.31
N ALA A 40 -0.06 -15.66 15.96
CA ALA A 40 0.93 -15.17 16.90
C ALA A 40 1.86 -14.13 16.29
N ARG A 41 1.61 -12.86 16.61
CA ARG A 41 2.52 -11.74 16.37
C ARG A 41 3.88 -12.05 16.97
N TRP A 42 4.96 -11.63 16.35
CA TRP A 42 6.27 -11.74 16.97
C TRP A 42 6.29 -11.00 18.31
N THR A 43 7.01 -11.57 19.29
CA THR A 43 7.32 -10.83 20.52
C THR A 43 8.17 -9.60 20.19
N GLU A 44 8.15 -8.59 21.04
CA GLU A 44 9.02 -7.40 20.90
C GLU A 44 10.50 -7.82 20.87
N ALA A 45 10.90 -8.76 21.73
CA ALA A 45 12.25 -9.28 21.78
C ALA A 45 12.66 -9.91 20.45
N LYS A 46 11.79 -10.73 19.82
CA LYS A 46 12.07 -11.33 18.51
C LYS A 46 12.20 -10.27 17.41
N ALA A 47 11.30 -9.28 17.39
CA ALA A 47 11.32 -8.23 16.38
C ALA A 47 12.58 -7.37 16.49
N ASN A 48 12.94 -6.98 17.71
CA ASN A 48 14.15 -6.18 17.97
C ASN A 48 15.44 -6.97 17.71
N ASP A 49 15.50 -8.24 18.08
CA ASP A 49 16.65 -9.12 17.76
C ASP A 49 16.83 -9.26 16.24
N TRP A 50 15.74 -9.49 15.50
CA TRP A 50 15.77 -9.54 14.04
C TRP A 50 16.30 -8.23 13.44
N TYR A 51 15.78 -7.07 13.91
CA TYR A 51 16.16 -5.77 13.36
C TYR A 51 17.62 -5.40 13.70
N SER A 52 18.09 -5.75 14.89
CA SER A 52 19.47 -5.49 15.33
C SER A 52 20.53 -6.14 14.42
N LYS A 53 20.15 -7.21 13.73
CA LYS A 53 21.00 -7.97 12.80
C LYS A 53 20.94 -7.39 11.37
N GLN A 54 20.05 -6.41 11.10
CA GLN A 54 19.98 -5.76 9.80
C GLN A 54 20.95 -4.58 9.73
N PRO A 55 21.57 -4.33 8.57
CA PRO A 55 22.18 -3.02 8.33
C PRO A 55 21.05 -1.96 8.35
N TRP A 56 21.41 -0.70 8.53
CA TRP A 56 20.43 0.37 8.34
C TRP A 56 19.85 0.29 6.92
N ARG A 57 18.53 0.13 6.81
CA ARG A 57 17.83 -0.04 5.54
C ARG A 57 17.46 1.32 4.96
N VAL A 58 17.96 1.57 3.76
CA VAL A 58 17.66 2.75 2.95
C VAL A 58 17.28 2.28 1.56
N GLY A 59 16.21 2.80 1.03
CA GLY A 59 15.71 2.34 -0.26
C GLY A 59 14.65 3.24 -0.86
N SER A 60 13.96 2.69 -1.85
CA SER A 60 12.88 3.36 -2.56
C SER A 60 11.71 2.42 -2.79
N ASP A 61 10.50 2.94 -2.87
CA ASP A 61 9.40 2.27 -3.54
C ASP A 61 9.76 2.15 -5.02
N TYR A 62 9.61 0.96 -5.56
CA TYR A 62 10.17 0.63 -6.86
C TYR A 62 9.14 0.00 -7.80
N ILE A 63 9.10 0.53 -8.98
CA ILE A 63 8.53 -0.03 -10.19
C ILE A 63 9.46 0.34 -11.35
N PRO A 64 9.72 -0.56 -12.32
CA PRO A 64 10.58 -0.20 -13.45
C PRO A 64 9.97 0.94 -14.27
N ALA A 65 10.80 1.86 -14.75
CA ALA A 65 10.34 3.05 -15.48
C ALA A 65 9.53 2.73 -16.74
N THR A 66 9.60 1.50 -17.22
CA THR A 66 8.83 0.99 -18.38
C THR A 66 7.43 0.51 -18.03
N ALA A 67 7.08 0.41 -16.75
CA ALA A 67 5.76 -0.03 -16.31
C ALA A 67 4.95 1.13 -15.73
N ILE A 68 3.66 1.18 -16.07
CA ILE A 68 2.73 2.18 -15.56
C ILE A 68 2.13 1.76 -14.20
N ASN A 69 2.10 0.47 -13.92
CA ASN A 69 1.53 -0.11 -12.71
C ASN A 69 2.07 -1.53 -12.45
N GLU A 70 1.64 -2.12 -11.35
CA GLU A 70 2.05 -3.46 -10.90
C GLU A 70 1.65 -4.54 -11.91
N LEU A 71 0.52 -4.37 -12.62
CA LEU A 71 0.11 -5.34 -13.64
C LEU A 71 1.12 -5.37 -14.78
N GLU A 72 1.55 -4.21 -15.27
CA GLU A 72 2.54 -4.12 -16.34
C GLU A 72 3.92 -4.63 -15.87
N MET A 73 4.29 -4.35 -14.62
CA MET A 73 5.52 -4.91 -14.04
C MET A 73 5.51 -6.44 -14.00
N TRP A 74 4.35 -7.06 -13.70
CA TRP A 74 4.32 -8.48 -13.34
C TRP A 74 3.68 -9.41 -14.37
N GLN A 75 3.02 -8.94 -15.42
CA GLN A 75 2.49 -9.79 -16.49
C GLN A 75 3.64 -10.38 -17.32
N ALA A 76 3.41 -11.59 -17.88
CA ALA A 76 4.44 -12.36 -18.57
C ALA A 76 5.00 -11.68 -19.82
N ASP A 77 4.16 -10.93 -20.51
CA ASP A 77 4.47 -10.26 -21.78
C ASP A 77 5.15 -8.89 -21.59
N THR A 78 5.10 -8.34 -20.38
CA THR A 78 5.66 -7.01 -20.08
C THR A 78 6.75 -7.03 -19.01
N PHE A 79 6.98 -8.16 -18.35
CA PHE A 79 8.05 -8.32 -17.34
C PHE A 79 9.43 -8.11 -17.96
N ASP A 80 10.14 -7.07 -17.52
CA ASP A 80 11.44 -6.66 -18.08
C ASP A 80 12.58 -6.81 -17.06
N PRO A 81 13.18 -8.01 -16.96
CA PRO A 81 14.28 -8.24 -16.02
C PRO A 81 15.56 -7.45 -16.36
N LYS A 82 15.76 -7.04 -17.62
CA LYS A 82 16.91 -6.23 -18.00
C LYS A 82 16.79 -4.80 -17.50
N ARG A 83 15.58 -4.24 -17.60
CA ARG A 83 15.32 -2.90 -17.06
C ARG A 83 15.43 -2.90 -15.54
N ILE A 84 14.89 -3.91 -14.89
CA ILE A 84 14.99 -4.09 -13.44
C ILE A 84 16.46 -4.17 -13.00
N ASP A 85 17.29 -4.99 -13.66
CA ASP A 85 18.71 -5.14 -13.36
C ASP A 85 19.45 -3.81 -13.48
N LEU A 86 19.24 -3.08 -14.58
CA LEU A 86 19.84 -1.77 -14.82
C LEU A 86 19.50 -0.76 -13.70
N GLU A 87 18.22 -0.65 -13.35
CA GLU A 87 17.74 0.34 -12.36
C GLU A 87 18.15 0.00 -10.94
N LEU A 88 18.15 -1.29 -10.57
CA LEU A 88 18.66 -1.73 -9.28
C LEU A 88 20.18 -1.54 -9.18
N GLY A 89 20.92 -1.63 -10.29
CA GLY A 89 22.33 -1.26 -10.36
C GLY A 89 22.57 0.23 -10.04
N TRP A 90 21.70 1.12 -10.52
CA TRP A 90 21.79 2.54 -10.16
C TRP A 90 21.51 2.77 -8.67
N ALA A 91 20.53 2.06 -8.12
CA ALA A 91 20.19 2.13 -6.70
C ALA A 91 21.34 1.62 -5.81
N GLU A 92 21.97 0.48 -6.15
CA GLU A 92 23.15 -0.02 -5.47
C GLU A 92 24.29 1.01 -5.53
N GLY A 93 24.51 1.64 -6.69
CA GLY A 93 25.55 2.64 -6.92
C GLY A 93 25.48 3.87 -6.01
N ILE A 94 24.33 4.11 -5.38
CA ILE A 94 24.15 5.18 -4.39
C ILE A 94 23.98 4.65 -2.96
N GLY A 95 24.14 3.33 -2.75
CA GLY A 95 24.10 2.71 -1.44
C GLY A 95 22.72 2.32 -0.92
N LEU A 96 21.67 2.31 -1.78
CA LEU A 96 20.37 1.74 -1.40
C LEU A 96 20.49 0.21 -1.27
N ASN A 97 19.86 -0.35 -0.26
CA ASN A 97 19.97 -1.76 0.10
C ASN A 97 18.62 -2.43 0.40
N THR A 98 17.54 -1.75 0.09
CA THR A 98 16.17 -2.27 0.12
C THR A 98 15.32 -1.60 -0.96
N MET A 99 14.28 -2.30 -1.43
CA MET A 99 13.22 -1.74 -2.26
C MET A 99 11.88 -2.17 -1.70
N ARG A 100 10.88 -1.31 -1.73
CA ARG A 100 9.49 -1.70 -1.47
C ARG A 100 8.80 -1.91 -2.81
N VAL A 101 8.24 -3.10 -3.02
CA VAL A 101 7.77 -3.53 -4.34
C VAL A 101 6.38 -4.12 -4.24
N PHE A 102 5.48 -3.59 -5.04
CA PHE A 102 4.07 -3.94 -5.03
C PHE A 102 3.80 -5.16 -5.91
N LEU A 103 3.14 -6.15 -5.33
CA LEU A 103 2.60 -7.31 -6.02
C LEU A 103 1.12 -7.07 -6.35
N HIS A 104 0.51 -7.98 -7.14
CA HIS A 104 -0.90 -7.85 -7.47
C HIS A 104 -1.58 -9.22 -7.57
N ASP A 105 -2.81 -9.34 -7.08
CA ASP A 105 -3.57 -10.59 -7.04
C ASP A 105 -4.00 -11.12 -8.42
N LEU A 106 -4.16 -10.25 -9.42
CA LEU A 106 -4.61 -10.66 -10.74
C LEU A 106 -3.55 -11.40 -11.57
N PRO A 107 -2.27 -11.00 -11.65
CA PRO A 107 -1.23 -11.81 -12.30
C PRO A 107 -1.08 -13.19 -11.66
N TRP A 108 -1.21 -13.26 -10.32
CA TRP A 108 -1.24 -14.57 -9.64
C TRP A 108 -2.47 -15.40 -10.02
N GLN A 109 -3.65 -14.79 -10.08
CA GLN A 109 -4.87 -15.48 -10.53
C GLN A 109 -4.76 -16.03 -11.94
N GLN A 110 -4.11 -15.27 -12.85
CA GLN A 110 -3.94 -15.63 -14.25
C GLN A 110 -2.96 -16.81 -14.41
N ASP A 111 -1.83 -16.75 -13.73
CA ASP A 111 -0.72 -17.71 -13.87
C ASP A 111 0.10 -17.78 -12.56
N PRO A 112 -0.36 -18.55 -11.56
CA PRO A 112 0.30 -18.61 -10.27
C PRO A 112 1.77 -19.06 -10.34
N GLU A 113 2.07 -20.05 -11.17
CA GLU A 113 3.44 -20.57 -11.28
C GLU A 113 4.37 -19.60 -12.01
N GLY A 114 3.92 -19.03 -13.12
CA GLY A 114 4.69 -18.00 -13.83
C GLY A 114 4.87 -16.73 -12.99
N PHE A 115 3.87 -16.32 -12.23
CA PHE A 115 4.00 -15.17 -11.33
C PHE A 115 5.06 -15.40 -10.25
N LYS A 116 5.03 -16.56 -9.57
CA LYS A 116 6.07 -16.94 -8.60
C LYS A 116 7.46 -16.98 -9.25
N LYS A 117 7.56 -17.50 -10.47
CA LYS A 117 8.84 -17.53 -11.20
C LYS A 117 9.35 -16.12 -11.50
N ARG A 118 8.49 -15.17 -11.87
CA ARG A 118 8.88 -13.76 -12.09
C ARG A 118 9.33 -13.09 -10.79
N ILE A 119 8.66 -13.36 -9.68
CA ILE A 119 9.11 -12.91 -8.34
C ILE A 119 10.50 -13.51 -8.03
N ASP A 120 10.74 -14.79 -8.27
CA ASP A 120 12.03 -15.42 -8.02
C ASP A 120 13.16 -14.80 -8.87
N VAL A 121 12.88 -14.51 -10.15
CA VAL A 121 13.83 -13.79 -11.02
C VAL A 121 14.12 -12.39 -10.46
N PHE A 122 13.09 -11.64 -10.05
CA PHE A 122 13.25 -10.33 -9.41
C PHE A 122 14.11 -10.41 -8.13
N LEU A 123 13.85 -11.39 -7.27
CA LEU A 123 14.62 -11.61 -6.04
C LEU A 123 16.07 -11.95 -6.34
N GLY A 124 16.34 -12.71 -7.41
CA GLY A 124 17.69 -13.01 -7.87
C GLY A 124 18.45 -11.76 -8.31
N ILE A 125 17.79 -10.89 -9.10
CA ILE A 125 18.36 -9.61 -9.52
C ILE A 125 18.61 -8.70 -8.30
N ALA A 126 17.63 -8.54 -7.43
CA ALA A 126 17.76 -7.71 -6.23
C ALA A 126 18.91 -8.20 -5.34
N ALA A 127 19.05 -9.52 -5.14
CA ALA A 127 20.13 -10.10 -4.36
C ALA A 127 21.51 -9.87 -5.01
N ALA A 128 21.61 -9.91 -6.34
CA ALA A 128 22.86 -9.59 -7.07
C ALA A 128 23.30 -8.14 -6.81
N HIS A 129 22.36 -7.22 -6.60
CA HIS A 129 22.61 -5.82 -6.23
C HIS A 129 22.58 -5.57 -4.71
N HIS A 130 22.69 -6.60 -3.87
CA HIS A 130 22.69 -6.50 -2.41
C HIS A 130 21.42 -5.85 -1.81
N ILE A 131 20.32 -5.90 -2.54
CA ILE A 131 19.02 -5.32 -2.18
C ILE A 131 18.11 -6.42 -1.62
N LYS A 132 17.52 -6.18 -0.44
CA LYS A 132 16.46 -7.02 0.14
C LYS A 132 15.12 -6.33 0.03
N PRO A 133 14.18 -6.80 -0.80
CA PRO A 133 12.89 -6.15 -0.96
C PRO A 133 11.94 -6.40 0.21
N LEU A 134 11.13 -5.38 0.52
CA LEU A 134 9.89 -5.44 1.26
C LEU A 134 8.76 -5.58 0.24
N LEU A 135 8.06 -6.72 0.24
CA LEU A 135 7.02 -7.01 -0.76
C LEU A 135 5.64 -6.62 -0.24
N VAL A 136 4.92 -5.82 -1.02
CA VAL A 136 3.55 -5.37 -0.71
C VAL A 136 2.56 -6.30 -1.38
N LEU A 137 1.58 -6.84 -0.61
CA LEU A 137 0.60 -7.80 -1.15
C LEU A 137 -0.64 -7.10 -1.71
N PHE A 138 -1.21 -6.16 -0.97
CA PHE A 138 -2.40 -5.42 -1.35
C PHE A 138 -2.17 -3.91 -1.28
N ASP A 139 -2.95 -3.17 -2.06
CA ASP A 139 -2.86 -1.72 -2.15
C ASP A 139 -4.25 -1.09 -2.33
N SER A 140 -4.53 -0.03 -1.60
CA SER A 140 -5.78 0.73 -1.69
C SER A 140 -5.66 2.02 -2.49
N CYS A 141 -4.51 2.28 -3.12
CA CYS A 141 -4.27 3.55 -3.80
C CYS A 141 -4.65 3.52 -5.28
N TRP A 142 -5.18 4.64 -5.75
CA TRP A 142 -5.50 5.00 -7.11
C TRP A 142 -6.69 4.24 -7.72
N ASP A 143 -6.59 3.71 -8.96
CA ASP A 143 -7.75 3.16 -9.68
C ASP A 143 -8.25 1.84 -9.05
N PRO A 144 -9.50 1.81 -8.54
CA PRO A 144 -10.08 0.62 -7.94
C PRO A 144 -10.53 -0.45 -8.94
N ASN A 145 -10.29 -0.25 -10.24
CA ASN A 145 -10.78 -1.14 -11.30
C ASN A 145 -9.65 -1.79 -12.11
N PRO A 146 -8.74 -2.57 -11.51
CA PRO A 146 -7.64 -3.22 -12.20
C PRO A 146 -8.13 -4.18 -13.29
N ARG A 147 -7.38 -4.29 -14.39
CA ARG A 147 -7.69 -5.21 -15.51
C ARG A 147 -6.41 -5.79 -16.06
N LEU A 148 -6.37 -7.11 -16.22
CA LEU A 148 -5.28 -7.80 -16.93
C LEU A 148 -5.22 -7.40 -18.41
N GLY A 149 -4.08 -7.67 -19.02
CA GLY A 149 -3.78 -7.37 -20.41
C GLY A 149 -3.04 -6.05 -20.59
N LYS A 150 -3.07 -5.51 -21.81
CA LYS A 150 -2.39 -4.26 -22.10
C LYS A 150 -2.94 -3.14 -21.24
N GLN A 151 -2.03 -2.48 -20.53
CA GLN A 151 -2.37 -1.29 -19.73
C GLN A 151 -2.53 -0.08 -20.67
N HIS A 152 -3.28 0.92 -20.22
CA HIS A 152 -3.40 2.17 -20.96
C HIS A 152 -2.15 3.02 -20.79
N GLU A 153 -1.91 3.93 -21.73
CA GLU A 153 -0.87 4.93 -21.59
C GLU A 153 -1.18 5.86 -20.40
N PRO A 154 -0.16 6.40 -19.70
CA PRO A 154 -0.40 7.37 -18.65
C PRO A 154 -1.14 8.60 -19.18
N THR A 155 -2.02 9.16 -18.38
CA THR A 155 -2.61 10.47 -18.71
C THR A 155 -1.48 11.50 -18.73
N PRO A 156 -1.22 12.17 -19.88
CA PRO A 156 -0.09 13.08 -19.99
C PRO A 156 -0.12 14.18 -18.91
N GLY A 157 1.00 14.35 -18.23
CA GLY A 157 1.16 15.39 -17.22
C GLY A 157 0.42 15.14 -15.90
N VAL A 158 -0.09 13.92 -15.64
CA VAL A 158 -0.83 13.57 -14.41
C VAL A 158 -0.10 12.51 -13.61
N HIS A 159 0.17 12.83 -12.35
CA HIS A 159 0.83 11.97 -11.37
C HIS A 159 0.10 10.63 -11.21
N ASN A 160 0.82 9.54 -11.39
CA ASN A 160 0.40 8.17 -11.06
C ASN A 160 -0.99 7.78 -11.60
N SER A 161 -1.32 8.26 -12.79
CA SER A 161 -2.67 8.14 -13.37
C SER A 161 -3.04 6.73 -13.87
N GLY A 162 -2.10 5.80 -13.86
CA GLY A 162 -2.32 4.42 -14.30
C GLY A 162 -2.14 3.38 -13.22
N TRP A 163 -1.81 3.77 -11.99
CA TRP A 163 -1.66 2.86 -10.87
C TRP A 163 -2.99 2.25 -10.46
N VAL A 164 -3.01 0.97 -10.08
CA VAL A 164 -4.25 0.21 -9.82
C VAL A 164 -4.22 -0.43 -8.44
N GLN A 165 -5.40 -0.61 -7.85
CA GLN A 165 -5.56 -1.25 -6.54
C GLN A 165 -5.50 -2.77 -6.62
N SER A 166 -4.97 -3.38 -5.57
CA SER A 166 -5.05 -4.82 -5.29
C SER A 166 -5.55 -5.04 -3.84
N PRO A 167 -6.65 -5.76 -3.61
CA PRO A 167 -7.61 -6.19 -4.61
C PRO A 167 -8.41 -5.01 -5.16
N GLY A 168 -8.87 -5.11 -6.41
CA GLY A 168 -9.78 -4.11 -6.95
C GLY A 168 -11.15 -4.11 -6.25
N ALA A 169 -11.91 -3.00 -6.43
CA ALA A 169 -13.19 -2.77 -5.76
C ALA A 169 -14.16 -3.97 -5.87
N LYS A 170 -14.31 -4.54 -7.06
CA LYS A 170 -15.20 -5.70 -7.28
C LYS A 170 -14.84 -6.92 -6.45
N ALA A 171 -13.55 -7.19 -6.29
CA ALA A 171 -13.10 -8.32 -5.48
C ALA A 171 -13.21 -8.01 -3.97
N LEU A 172 -13.04 -6.75 -3.60
CA LEU A 172 -13.20 -6.31 -2.22
C LEU A 172 -14.67 -6.37 -1.76
N GLU A 173 -15.62 -5.99 -2.64
CA GLU A 173 -17.06 -6.01 -2.35
C GLU A 173 -17.69 -7.41 -2.37
N ASP A 174 -17.05 -8.38 -3.02
CA ASP A 174 -17.60 -9.73 -3.19
C ASP A 174 -16.92 -10.75 -2.25
N PRO A 175 -17.58 -11.16 -1.15
CA PRO A 175 -17.04 -12.18 -0.25
C PRO A 175 -16.73 -13.52 -0.92
N ALA A 176 -17.33 -13.83 -2.07
CA ALA A 176 -17.02 -15.03 -2.85
C ALA A 176 -15.61 -15.01 -3.44
N GLN A 177 -14.99 -13.83 -3.55
CA GLN A 177 -13.59 -13.67 -3.97
C GLN A 177 -12.58 -13.93 -2.83
N TYR A 178 -13.00 -13.89 -1.58
CA TYR A 178 -12.06 -14.00 -0.45
C TYR A 178 -11.27 -15.33 -0.42
N PRO A 179 -11.84 -16.50 -0.79
CA PRO A 179 -11.02 -17.71 -0.94
C PRO A 179 -9.92 -17.59 -2.01
N ARG A 180 -10.15 -16.83 -3.09
CA ARG A 180 -9.15 -16.55 -4.12
C ARG A 180 -8.04 -15.63 -3.56
N LEU A 181 -8.43 -14.58 -2.83
CA LEU A 181 -7.46 -13.67 -2.17
C LEU A 181 -6.64 -14.40 -1.10
N GLU A 182 -7.26 -15.30 -0.33
CA GLU A 182 -6.54 -16.19 0.58
C GLU A 182 -5.54 -17.07 -0.17
N GLY A 183 -5.97 -17.67 -1.29
CA GLY A 183 -5.12 -18.46 -2.17
C GLY A 183 -3.91 -17.68 -2.68
N TYR A 184 -4.12 -16.41 -3.06
CA TYR A 184 -3.04 -15.51 -3.46
C TYR A 184 -2.04 -15.26 -2.33
N VAL A 185 -2.52 -14.81 -1.16
CA VAL A 185 -1.65 -14.53 -0.01
C VAL A 185 -0.88 -15.77 0.41
N LYS A 186 -1.58 -16.90 0.62
CA LYS A 186 -0.93 -18.16 1.03
C LYS A 186 -0.01 -18.72 -0.04
N GLY A 187 -0.39 -18.62 -1.31
CA GLY A 187 0.40 -19.12 -2.43
C GLY A 187 1.70 -18.34 -2.62
N VAL A 188 1.66 -17.01 -2.55
CA VAL A 188 2.84 -16.17 -2.69
C VAL A 188 3.71 -16.24 -1.43
N VAL A 189 3.15 -15.92 -0.27
CA VAL A 189 3.92 -15.94 0.99
C VAL A 189 4.48 -17.33 1.28
N GLY A 190 3.69 -18.39 1.06
CA GLY A 190 4.13 -19.77 1.29
C GLY A 190 5.27 -20.20 0.38
N ALA A 191 5.28 -19.77 -0.88
CA ALA A 191 6.36 -20.07 -1.82
C ALA A 191 7.71 -19.49 -1.37
N PHE A 192 7.69 -18.34 -0.70
CA PHE A 192 8.88 -17.61 -0.27
C PHE A 192 9.00 -17.47 1.27
N ALA A 193 8.28 -18.28 2.02
CA ALA A 193 8.17 -18.18 3.48
C ALA A 193 9.52 -18.23 4.23
N LYS A 194 10.53 -18.87 3.64
CA LYS A 194 11.87 -19.03 4.22
C LYS A 194 12.97 -18.38 3.36
N ASP A 195 12.58 -17.57 2.38
CA ASP A 195 13.52 -16.93 1.48
C ASP A 195 14.19 -15.74 2.18
N ASP A 196 15.48 -15.84 2.40
CA ASP A 196 16.27 -14.83 3.10
C ASP A 196 16.61 -13.62 2.24
N ARG A 197 16.30 -13.65 0.93
CA ARG A 197 16.38 -12.50 0.04
C ARG A 197 15.30 -11.47 0.34
N ILE A 198 14.21 -11.85 1.02
CA ILE A 198 13.07 -10.96 1.35
C ILE A 198 13.30 -10.32 2.73
N LEU A 199 13.14 -9.00 2.81
CA LEU A 199 13.22 -8.25 4.06
C LEU A 199 11.99 -8.49 4.95
N GLY A 200 10.80 -8.43 4.36
CA GLY A 200 9.52 -8.55 5.04
C GLY A 200 8.34 -8.51 4.08
N TRP A 201 7.15 -8.61 4.64
CA TRP A 201 5.88 -8.53 3.91
C TRP A 201 5.08 -7.34 4.42
N ASP A 202 4.78 -6.40 3.54
CA ASP A 202 3.80 -5.34 3.76
C ASP A 202 2.45 -5.84 3.24
N LEU A 203 1.54 -6.10 4.16
CA LEU A 203 0.32 -6.83 3.82
C LEU A 203 -0.71 -5.98 3.10
N TRP A 204 -0.68 -4.67 3.34
CA TRP A 204 -1.61 -3.75 2.70
C TRP A 204 -1.10 -2.31 2.76
N ASN A 205 -0.89 -1.70 1.60
CA ASN A 205 -0.57 -0.28 1.49
C ASN A 205 -1.82 0.57 1.72
N GLU A 206 -1.72 1.54 2.63
CA GLU A 206 -2.76 2.55 2.91
C GLU A 206 -4.19 2.01 2.90
N PRO A 207 -4.52 1.00 3.73
CA PRO A 207 -5.75 0.21 3.62
C PRO A 207 -7.04 1.02 3.68
N ASP A 208 -7.03 2.20 4.28
CA ASP A 208 -8.15 3.13 4.42
C ASP A 208 -8.05 4.37 3.51
N ASN A 209 -7.24 4.30 2.45
CA ASN A 209 -7.20 5.33 1.42
C ASN A 209 -8.43 5.21 0.51
N VAL A 210 -9.17 6.31 0.36
CA VAL A 210 -10.39 6.39 -0.48
C VAL A 210 -10.21 7.33 -1.68
N ASN A 211 -8.98 7.72 -1.99
CA ASN A 211 -8.56 8.41 -3.22
C ASN A 211 -9.41 9.64 -3.59
N THR A 212 -9.81 10.45 -2.60
CA THR A 212 -10.76 11.56 -2.79
C THR A 212 -10.31 12.58 -3.83
N GLY A 213 -9.02 12.80 -4.01
CA GLY A 213 -8.45 13.74 -4.99
C GLY A 213 -8.36 13.21 -6.43
N SER A 214 -8.69 11.92 -6.65
CA SER A 214 -8.51 11.27 -7.97
C SER A 214 -9.66 10.31 -8.30
N TYR A 215 -9.56 9.07 -7.86
CA TYR A 215 -10.50 7.99 -8.17
C TYR A 215 -11.64 7.83 -7.16
N GLY A 216 -11.79 8.70 -6.16
CA GLY A 216 -12.74 8.54 -5.05
C GLY A 216 -14.18 8.27 -5.46
N LYS A 217 -14.63 8.81 -6.61
CA LYS A 217 -15.99 8.56 -7.15
C LYS A 217 -16.23 7.11 -7.63
N PHE A 218 -15.17 6.33 -7.79
CA PHE A 218 -15.23 4.93 -8.22
C PHE A 218 -15.02 3.95 -7.07
N GLU A 219 -14.72 4.47 -5.89
CA GLU A 219 -14.50 3.67 -4.70
C GLU A 219 -15.82 3.10 -4.14
N PRO A 220 -15.79 1.90 -3.57
CA PRO A 220 -16.92 1.41 -2.78
C PRO A 220 -17.24 2.37 -1.63
N PRO A 221 -18.49 2.77 -1.43
CA PRO A 221 -18.85 3.72 -0.37
C PRO A 221 -18.54 3.21 1.04
N ASN A 222 -18.42 1.90 1.22
CA ASN A 222 -18.10 1.22 2.47
C ASN A 222 -16.69 0.60 2.47
N LYS A 223 -15.77 1.05 1.60
CA LYS A 223 -14.42 0.49 1.43
C LYS A 223 -13.71 0.27 2.77
N ILE A 224 -13.68 1.29 3.63
CA ILE A 224 -13.00 1.19 4.94
C ILE A 224 -13.55 0.03 5.77
N ALA A 225 -14.87 -0.16 5.81
CA ALA A 225 -15.49 -1.25 6.55
C ALA A 225 -15.13 -2.64 5.97
N LEU A 226 -15.06 -2.74 4.64
CA LEU A 226 -14.65 -3.97 3.96
C LEU A 226 -13.19 -4.32 4.29
N VAL A 227 -12.30 -3.34 4.22
CA VAL A 227 -10.88 -3.54 4.53
C VAL A 227 -10.65 -3.82 6.01
N LEU A 228 -11.38 -3.16 6.93
CA LEU A 228 -11.37 -3.49 8.36
C LEU A 228 -11.71 -4.96 8.63
N GLY A 229 -12.62 -5.53 7.84
CA GLY A 229 -12.97 -6.96 7.93
C GLY A 229 -11.94 -7.90 7.31
N LEU A 230 -11.20 -7.44 6.30
CA LEU A 230 -10.31 -8.28 5.51
C LEU A 230 -8.85 -8.24 5.98
N LEU A 231 -8.32 -7.08 6.38
CA LEU A 231 -6.92 -6.92 6.79
C LEU A 231 -6.48 -7.87 7.91
N PRO A 232 -7.27 -8.11 8.99
CA PRO A 232 -6.90 -9.10 10.00
C PRO A 232 -6.78 -10.52 9.43
N ARG A 233 -7.61 -10.86 8.43
CA ARG A 233 -7.53 -12.16 7.75
C ARG A 233 -6.25 -12.26 6.91
N VAL A 234 -5.85 -11.18 6.25
CA VAL A 234 -4.59 -11.15 5.48
C VAL A 234 -3.39 -11.42 6.39
N TYR A 235 -3.36 -10.82 7.59
CA TYR A 235 -2.35 -11.14 8.60
C TYR A 235 -2.38 -12.63 8.98
N GLN A 236 -3.56 -13.18 9.21
CA GLN A 236 -3.72 -14.58 9.54
C GLN A 236 -3.22 -15.49 8.40
N TRP A 237 -3.65 -15.23 7.16
CA TRP A 237 -3.25 -16.01 6.00
C TRP A 237 -1.74 -16.02 5.77
N ALA A 238 -1.11 -14.85 5.89
CA ALA A 238 0.34 -14.74 5.77
C ALA A 238 1.08 -15.54 6.86
N ARG A 239 0.58 -15.53 8.10
CA ARG A 239 1.15 -16.35 9.19
C ARG A 239 0.93 -17.84 8.96
N GLU A 240 -0.25 -18.24 8.56
CA GLU A 240 -0.59 -19.63 8.24
C GLU A 240 0.24 -20.16 7.06
N ALA A 241 0.64 -19.29 6.13
CA ALA A 241 1.57 -19.61 5.06
C ALA A 241 3.01 -19.86 5.53
N GLY A 242 3.30 -19.60 6.81
CA GLY A 242 4.58 -19.93 7.43
C GLY A 242 5.68 -18.89 7.24
N ALA A 243 5.33 -17.62 6.98
CA ALA A 243 6.30 -16.52 6.85
C ALA A 243 7.27 -16.48 8.03
N THR A 244 8.57 -16.55 7.74
CA THR A 244 9.65 -16.36 8.72
C THR A 244 10.16 -14.92 8.72
N GLN A 245 9.76 -14.12 7.76
CA GLN A 245 10.01 -12.68 7.66
C GLN A 245 8.95 -11.92 8.48
N PRO A 246 9.24 -10.68 8.93
CA PRO A 246 8.25 -9.87 9.65
C PRO A 246 7.11 -9.44 8.74
N LEU A 247 5.93 -9.28 9.34
CA LEU A 247 4.74 -8.74 8.71
C LEU A 247 4.49 -7.31 9.18
N THR A 248 4.03 -6.44 8.29
CA THR A 248 3.62 -5.07 8.58
C THR A 248 2.45 -4.63 7.71
N SER A 249 1.82 -3.51 8.05
CA SER A 249 0.96 -2.67 7.23
C SER A 249 1.05 -1.26 7.81
N GLY A 250 1.49 -0.30 7.02
CA GLY A 250 1.90 1.02 7.50
C GLY A 250 0.75 1.94 7.86
N VAL A 251 0.86 2.63 9.01
CA VAL A 251 0.00 3.77 9.33
C VAL A 251 0.47 5.01 8.57
N TRP A 252 -0.45 5.83 8.05
CA TRP A 252 -0.08 6.94 7.17
C TRP A 252 -0.78 8.27 7.51
N LYS A 253 -1.91 8.24 8.22
CA LYS A 253 -2.67 9.42 8.61
C LYS A 253 -3.11 9.32 10.07
N GLY A 254 -3.56 10.44 10.66
CA GLY A 254 -4.10 10.49 12.01
C GLY A 254 -3.07 10.81 13.09
N ASP A 255 -3.44 10.58 14.34
CA ASP A 255 -2.65 10.87 15.52
C ASP A 255 -2.33 9.56 16.26
N TRP A 256 -1.06 9.19 16.26
CA TRP A 256 -0.57 7.93 16.86
C TRP A 256 0.11 8.15 18.20
N LEU A 257 -0.10 9.32 18.81
CA LEU A 257 0.56 9.72 20.06
C LEU A 257 0.27 8.77 21.22
N SER A 258 -0.93 8.17 21.24
CA SER A 258 -1.28 7.19 22.27
C SER A 258 -2.26 6.15 21.72
N PRO A 259 -2.32 4.93 22.34
CA PRO A 259 -3.23 3.87 21.89
C PRO A 259 -4.72 4.28 21.89
N GLU A 260 -5.12 5.21 22.77
CA GLU A 260 -6.51 5.69 22.88
C GLU A 260 -6.93 6.56 21.68
N LYS A 261 -5.96 7.16 20.98
CA LYS A 261 -6.20 8.01 19.82
C LYS A 261 -6.28 7.24 18.52
N LEU A 262 -5.85 5.99 18.51
CA LEU A 262 -5.87 5.16 17.32
C LEU A 262 -7.30 4.85 16.88
N ASP A 263 -7.59 5.08 15.61
CA ASP A 263 -8.79 4.56 14.99
C ASP A 263 -8.73 3.03 14.81
N PRO A 264 -9.83 2.36 14.43
CA PRO A 264 -9.85 0.90 14.28
C PRO A 264 -8.84 0.36 13.27
N MET A 265 -8.56 1.08 12.17
CA MET A 265 -7.59 0.66 11.16
C MET A 265 -6.17 0.73 11.70
N GLN A 266 -5.81 1.84 12.32
CA GLN A 266 -4.51 2.05 12.94
C GLN A 266 -4.23 1.03 14.04
N LYS A 267 -5.25 0.66 14.84
CA LYS A 267 -5.13 -0.43 15.83
C LYS A 267 -4.74 -1.74 15.18
N ILE A 268 -5.43 -2.15 14.11
CA ILE A 268 -5.09 -3.37 13.38
C ILE A 268 -3.65 -3.29 12.86
N GLN A 269 -3.29 -2.20 12.21
CA GLN A 269 -1.96 -2.01 11.63
C GLN A 269 -0.86 -2.08 12.69
N ILE A 270 -1.03 -1.40 13.83
CA ILE A 270 -0.03 -1.38 14.89
C ILE A 270 -0.03 -2.68 15.71
N GLU A 271 -1.21 -3.21 16.07
CA GLU A 271 -1.32 -4.35 16.98
C GLU A 271 -0.99 -5.68 16.32
N LEU A 272 -1.19 -5.83 15.00
CA LEU A 272 -0.90 -7.07 14.30
C LEU A 272 0.48 -7.09 13.63
N SER A 273 1.14 -5.97 13.45
CA SER A 273 2.46 -5.86 12.82
C SER A 273 3.59 -6.36 13.72
N ASP A 274 4.52 -7.11 13.16
CA ASP A 274 5.74 -7.54 13.84
C ASP A 274 6.73 -6.38 13.99
N VAL A 275 6.86 -5.59 12.93
CA VAL A 275 7.59 -4.32 12.86
C VAL A 275 6.59 -3.23 12.46
N ILE A 276 6.70 -2.03 13.00
CA ILE A 276 5.76 -0.96 12.69
C ILE A 276 6.27 -0.17 11.50
N SER A 277 5.44 -0.01 10.48
CA SER A 277 5.74 0.86 9.34
C SER A 277 4.82 2.08 9.31
N PHE A 278 5.31 3.16 8.70
CA PHE A 278 4.55 4.40 8.56
C PHE A 278 4.94 5.19 7.33
N HIS A 279 4.05 6.11 6.89
CA HIS A 279 4.31 7.08 5.84
C HIS A 279 4.36 8.49 6.41
N ASN A 280 5.20 9.35 5.80
CA ASN A 280 5.24 10.76 6.15
C ASN A 280 5.71 11.61 4.98
N TYR A 281 4.83 12.39 4.42
CA TYR A 281 5.15 13.36 3.35
C TYR A 281 5.23 14.81 3.85
N ASP A 282 5.36 15.00 5.16
CA ASP A 282 5.58 16.29 5.79
C ASP A 282 7.09 16.55 6.00
N LYS A 283 7.42 17.76 6.49
CA LYS A 283 8.79 18.17 6.80
C LYS A 283 9.45 17.29 7.85
N GLY A 284 10.79 17.36 7.94
CA GLY A 284 11.61 16.56 8.84
C GLY A 284 11.19 16.62 10.32
N GLU A 285 10.68 17.76 10.80
CA GLU A 285 10.19 17.90 12.18
C GLU A 285 8.98 17.00 12.44
N GLU A 286 8.02 16.92 11.52
CA GLU A 286 6.86 16.02 11.63
C GLU A 286 7.29 14.55 11.43
N PHE A 287 8.28 14.30 10.59
CA PHE A 287 8.89 12.99 10.43
C PHE A 287 9.49 12.50 11.77
N GLU A 288 10.29 13.32 12.44
CA GLU A 288 10.86 12.99 13.76
C GLU A 288 9.77 12.76 14.80
N LYS A 289 8.78 13.61 14.85
CA LYS A 289 7.63 13.52 15.74
C LYS A 289 6.89 12.19 15.59
N ARG A 290 6.63 11.74 14.35
CA ARG A 290 6.00 10.45 14.06
C ARG A 290 6.83 9.28 14.57
N ILE A 291 8.15 9.32 14.39
CA ILE A 291 9.06 8.32 14.93
C ILE A 291 8.94 8.26 16.47
N VAL A 292 9.00 9.41 17.13
CA VAL A 292 8.89 9.49 18.61
C VAL A 292 7.56 8.91 19.10
N TRP A 293 6.46 9.19 18.40
CA TRP A 293 5.17 8.59 18.74
C TRP A 293 5.19 7.06 18.65
N LEU A 294 5.83 6.50 17.63
CA LEU A 294 5.85 5.05 17.40
C LEU A 294 6.82 4.31 18.33
N GLN A 295 7.81 4.99 18.94
CA GLN A 295 8.75 4.36 19.87
C GLN A 295 8.07 3.76 21.11
N GLN A 296 6.89 4.27 21.52
CA GLN A 296 6.11 3.73 22.67
C GLN A 296 5.71 2.26 22.48
N TYR A 297 5.68 1.77 21.25
CA TYR A 297 5.30 0.38 20.96
C TYR A 297 6.48 -0.60 21.07
N HIS A 298 7.69 -0.13 21.38
CA HIS A 298 8.92 -0.91 21.61
C HIS A 298 9.27 -1.89 20.49
N ARG A 299 8.96 -1.53 19.25
CA ARG A 299 9.21 -2.35 18.05
C ARG A 299 10.08 -1.62 17.03
N PRO A 300 10.77 -2.34 16.15
CA PRO A 300 11.45 -1.72 15.01
C PRO A 300 10.47 -0.87 14.20
N ILE A 301 10.97 0.27 13.72
CA ILE A 301 10.18 1.23 12.96
C ILE A 301 10.78 1.34 11.54
N LEU A 302 9.91 1.30 10.54
CA LEU A 302 10.22 1.48 9.12
C LEU A 302 9.38 2.63 8.57
N CYS A 303 10.01 3.66 8.01
CA CYS A 303 9.31 4.61 7.16
C CYS A 303 9.27 4.00 5.75
N THR A 304 8.10 3.60 5.32
CA THR A 304 7.88 2.91 4.04
C THR A 304 7.49 3.84 2.90
N GLU A 305 7.20 5.10 3.22
CA GLU A 305 7.06 6.18 2.23
C GLU A 305 7.41 7.53 2.84
N TYR A 306 8.25 8.26 2.16
CA TYR A 306 8.55 9.69 2.41
C TYR A 306 9.09 10.32 1.14
N MET A 307 9.44 11.59 1.21
CA MET A 307 10.02 12.39 0.15
C MET A 307 8.99 12.83 -0.90
N ALA A 308 8.46 14.00 -0.68
CA ALA A 308 7.64 14.78 -1.60
C ALA A 308 8.16 16.22 -1.54
N ARG A 309 9.06 16.57 -2.46
CA ARG A 309 9.83 17.83 -2.37
C ARG A 309 8.95 19.08 -2.29
N GLY A 310 7.83 19.08 -3.05
CA GLY A 310 6.87 20.19 -3.02
C GLY A 310 6.20 20.42 -1.66
N ASN A 311 6.10 19.39 -0.83
CA ASN A 311 5.57 19.47 0.55
C ASN A 311 6.67 19.80 1.58
N GLY A 312 7.91 19.86 1.17
CA GLY A 312 9.05 20.04 2.06
C GLY A 312 9.53 18.75 2.74
N SER A 313 8.98 17.59 2.37
CA SER A 313 9.53 16.28 2.70
C SER A 313 10.69 15.98 1.76
N THR A 314 11.92 16.04 2.26
CA THR A 314 13.15 15.96 1.47
C THR A 314 14.14 14.97 2.07
N PHE A 315 15.12 14.52 1.26
CA PHE A 315 16.21 13.68 1.77
C PHE A 315 16.99 14.42 2.87
N GLN A 316 17.27 15.70 2.69
CA GLN A 316 17.99 16.53 3.66
C GLN A 316 17.24 16.65 4.99
N GLY A 317 15.91 16.74 4.94
CA GLY A 317 15.07 16.87 6.12
C GLY A 317 14.85 15.56 6.88
N SER A 318 14.72 14.43 6.17
CA SER A 318 14.25 13.18 6.75
C SER A 318 15.34 12.13 6.96
N LEU A 319 16.26 11.98 6.00
CA LEU A 319 17.21 10.87 5.99
C LEU A 319 18.23 10.91 7.17
N PRO A 320 18.80 12.07 7.56
CA PRO A 320 19.64 12.15 8.76
C PRO A 320 18.89 11.78 10.05
N ILE A 321 17.60 12.14 10.14
CA ILE A 321 16.75 11.79 11.28
C ILE A 321 16.51 10.28 11.30
N ALA A 322 16.17 9.67 10.17
CA ALA A 322 16.00 8.23 10.06
C ALA A 322 17.26 7.47 10.51
N LYS A 323 18.46 7.94 10.09
CA LYS A 323 19.74 7.38 10.53
C LYS A 323 19.94 7.52 12.04
N LYS A 324 19.68 8.70 12.60
CA LYS A 324 19.79 8.98 14.04
C LYS A 324 18.97 7.99 14.88
N TYR A 325 17.74 7.71 14.46
CA TYR A 325 16.82 6.80 15.16
C TYR A 325 16.93 5.33 14.71
N LYS A 326 17.80 5.02 13.76
CA LYS A 326 17.91 3.70 13.12
C LYS A 326 16.57 3.22 12.55
N VAL A 327 15.78 4.12 11.98
CA VAL A 327 14.54 3.83 11.26
C VAL A 327 14.89 3.50 9.82
N ALA A 328 14.37 2.41 9.28
CA ALA A 328 14.49 2.16 7.85
C ALA A 328 13.79 3.27 7.07
N ALA A 329 14.39 3.73 5.98
CA ALA A 329 13.89 4.87 5.21
C ALA A 329 13.74 4.50 3.73
N ILE A 330 12.49 4.40 3.27
CA ILE A 330 12.13 4.02 1.91
C ILE A 330 11.37 5.20 1.32
N ASN A 331 11.98 5.91 0.37
CA ASN A 331 11.33 7.04 -0.30
C ASN A 331 10.41 6.54 -1.43
N TRP A 332 9.38 7.32 -1.77
CA TRP A 332 8.60 7.04 -2.97
C TRP A 332 9.39 7.45 -4.23
N GLY A 333 9.47 6.51 -5.20
CA GLY A 333 10.01 6.74 -6.53
C GLY A 333 11.54 6.67 -6.65
N LEU A 334 12.02 5.74 -7.49
CA LEU A 334 13.43 5.59 -7.83
C LEU A 334 13.79 6.25 -9.16
N VAL A 335 13.08 5.88 -10.22
CA VAL A 335 13.36 6.30 -11.60
C VAL A 335 12.10 6.87 -12.24
N ALA A 336 12.20 8.06 -12.82
CA ALA A 336 11.11 8.66 -13.57
C ALA A 336 10.72 7.80 -14.77
N GLY A 337 9.43 7.51 -14.90
CA GLY A 337 8.92 6.59 -15.91
C GLY A 337 7.44 6.80 -16.20
N GLN A 338 6.80 5.71 -16.60
CA GLN A 338 5.39 5.69 -17.00
C GLN A 338 4.41 6.07 -15.86
N THR A 339 4.81 5.90 -14.61
CA THR A 339 4.01 6.34 -13.46
C THR A 339 3.89 7.85 -13.35
N GLN A 340 4.82 8.62 -13.92
CA GLN A 340 4.88 10.09 -13.84
C GLN A 340 4.85 10.62 -12.40
N THR A 341 5.36 9.87 -11.41
CA THR A 341 5.34 10.27 -10.01
C THR A 341 6.32 11.40 -9.66
N TYR A 342 7.19 11.79 -10.62
CA TYR A 342 7.94 13.04 -10.53
C TYR A 342 7.07 14.30 -10.62
N LEU A 343 5.82 14.18 -11.11
CA LEU A 343 4.85 15.27 -11.14
C LEU A 343 4.23 15.50 -9.75
N PRO A 344 3.90 16.73 -9.37
CA PRO A 344 3.17 17.01 -8.14
C PRO A 344 1.75 16.45 -8.12
N TRP A 345 1.18 16.26 -6.93
CA TRP A 345 -0.20 15.76 -6.77
C TRP A 345 -1.27 16.69 -7.32
N ASP A 346 -1.01 18.02 -7.36
CA ASP A 346 -1.92 18.99 -7.97
C ASP A 346 -2.08 18.82 -9.48
N SER A 347 -1.26 17.96 -10.11
CA SER A 347 -1.40 17.57 -11.51
C SER A 347 -2.75 16.90 -11.85
N TRP A 348 -3.47 16.38 -10.86
CA TRP A 348 -4.82 15.88 -11.03
C TRP A 348 -5.83 16.98 -11.33
N GLU A 349 -5.55 18.21 -10.89
CA GLU A 349 -6.35 19.41 -11.17
C GLU A 349 -5.70 20.27 -12.27
N HIS A 350 -4.36 20.26 -12.33
CA HIS A 350 -3.54 21.10 -13.21
C HIS A 350 -2.46 20.27 -13.93
N PRO A 351 -2.80 19.48 -14.99
CA PRO A 351 -1.83 18.63 -15.68
C PRO A 351 -0.62 19.39 -16.23
N TYR A 352 0.57 18.80 -16.08
CA TYR A 352 1.84 19.34 -16.56
C TYR A 352 2.16 18.82 -17.96
N THR A 353 1.43 19.29 -18.98
CA THR A 353 1.57 18.83 -20.38
C THR A 353 2.60 19.61 -21.18
N ASP A 354 2.84 20.88 -20.84
CA ASP A 354 3.66 21.80 -21.64
C ASP A 354 5.11 21.90 -21.14
N ARG A 355 5.36 21.54 -19.90
CA ARG A 355 6.68 21.62 -19.26
C ARG A 355 6.80 20.69 -18.06
N GLU A 356 8.02 20.32 -17.71
CA GLU A 356 8.31 19.70 -16.42
C GLU A 356 7.95 20.66 -15.26
N PRO A 357 7.51 20.11 -14.11
CA PRO A 357 7.33 20.93 -12.91
C PRO A 357 8.65 21.57 -12.49
N ALA A 358 8.60 22.77 -11.89
CA ALA A 358 9.78 23.47 -11.40
C ALA A 358 10.58 22.63 -10.38
N ILE A 359 9.88 21.78 -9.64
CA ILE A 359 10.47 20.84 -8.67
C ILE A 359 9.81 19.48 -8.89
N TRP A 360 10.62 18.45 -9.14
CA TRP A 360 10.14 17.06 -9.15
C TRP A 360 9.65 16.65 -7.76
N PHE A 361 8.50 16.01 -7.74
CA PHE A 361 7.85 15.65 -6.48
C PHE A 361 8.57 14.49 -5.81
N HIS A 362 8.74 13.41 -6.54
CA HIS A 362 9.45 12.21 -6.12
C HIS A 362 10.67 11.95 -7.01
N GLU A 363 11.08 10.72 -7.14
CA GLU A 363 12.18 10.13 -7.90
C GLU A 363 13.58 10.71 -7.67
N ILE A 364 14.54 9.80 -7.73
CA ILE A 364 15.97 10.09 -7.59
C ILE A 364 16.59 10.27 -8.97
N PHE A 365 16.23 9.40 -9.91
CA PHE A 365 16.85 9.34 -11.23
C PHE A 365 15.89 9.73 -12.34
N ARG A 366 16.45 10.29 -13.40
CA ARG A 366 15.83 10.39 -14.72
C ARG A 366 15.79 9.02 -15.38
N THR A 367 14.99 8.86 -16.43
CA THR A 367 14.81 7.58 -17.14
C THR A 367 16.12 7.01 -17.71
N ASP A 368 17.14 7.84 -17.91
CA ASP A 368 18.46 7.48 -18.39
C ASP A 368 19.50 7.24 -17.26
N GLY A 369 19.08 7.27 -16.00
CA GLY A 369 19.94 7.02 -14.84
C GLY A 369 20.69 8.25 -14.33
N ARG A 370 20.57 9.40 -14.98
CA ARG A 370 21.15 10.64 -14.42
C ARG A 370 20.35 11.07 -13.20
N PRO A 371 21.00 11.45 -12.10
CA PRO A 371 20.31 12.02 -10.96
C PRO A 371 19.45 13.23 -11.35
N TYR A 372 18.28 13.37 -10.73
CA TYR A 372 17.53 14.60 -10.77
C TYR A 372 18.30 15.72 -10.06
N LYS A 373 18.87 15.42 -8.88
CA LYS A 373 19.73 16.31 -8.11
C LYS A 373 20.96 15.55 -7.59
N GLU A 374 22.15 16.02 -7.96
CA GLU A 374 23.42 15.43 -7.55
C GLU A 374 23.64 15.55 -6.02
N ASP A 375 23.28 16.68 -5.42
CA ASP A 375 23.42 16.91 -3.98
C ASP A 375 22.60 15.92 -3.12
N GLU A 376 21.44 15.49 -3.62
CA GLU A 376 20.64 14.46 -2.94
C GLU A 376 21.30 13.08 -3.02
N VAL A 377 21.84 12.73 -4.18
CA VAL A 377 22.59 11.47 -4.37
C VAL A 377 23.85 11.45 -3.51
N ASP A 378 24.58 12.56 -3.46
CA ASP A 378 25.78 12.67 -2.62
C ASP A 378 25.43 12.57 -1.13
N LEU A 379 24.32 13.16 -0.69
CA LEU A 379 23.82 12.98 0.66
C LEU A 379 23.48 11.51 0.96
N ILE A 380 22.73 10.84 0.08
CA ILE A 380 22.38 9.43 0.24
C ILE A 380 23.67 8.59 0.37
N ARG A 381 24.63 8.76 -0.54
CA ARG A 381 25.94 8.06 -0.49
C ARG A 381 26.68 8.34 0.82
N SER A 382 26.73 9.59 1.26
CA SER A 382 27.44 9.97 2.50
C SER A 382 26.84 9.32 3.75
N LEU A 383 25.52 9.11 3.75
CA LEU A 383 24.80 8.51 4.87
C LEU A 383 24.80 6.96 4.82
N THR A 384 24.88 6.36 3.63
CA THR A 384 24.85 4.91 3.42
C THR A 384 26.23 4.28 3.34
N SER A 385 27.29 5.08 3.06
CA SER A 385 28.67 4.59 3.12
C SER A 385 29.00 4.05 4.53
N ARG A 386 29.64 2.88 4.55
CA ARG A 386 30.06 2.16 5.77
C ARG A 386 31.27 2.80 6.41
#